data_68f5c76e323a5419f98e64be286bbdbd
#
_entry.id   68f5c76e323a5419f98e64be286bbdbd
#
_cell.length_a   1.000
_cell.length_b   1.000
_cell.length_c   1.000
_cell.angle_alpha   90.00
_cell.angle_beta   90.00
_cell.angle_gamma   90.00
#
_symmetry.space_group_name_H-M   'P 1'
#
loop_
_entity.id
_entity.type
_entity.pdbx_description
1 polymer ?
#
loop_
_entity_poly.entity_id
_entity_poly.type
_entity_poly.pdbx_seq_one_letter_code
_entity_poly.pdbx_strand_id
1 'polypeptide(L)' 'MMTTVKTVDGVLPVKPMSYVLSDDWTYMYSDDWKGVDFNVYACMNGEVVAVVEV' A
#
# COMPACT_ATOMS: atom_id res chain seq x y z
N MET A 1 -14.29 6.34 -5.36
CA MET A 1 -13.21 6.13 -4.40
C MET A 1 -12.46 4.85 -4.77
N MET A 2 -11.14 4.90 -4.80
CA MET A 2 -10.33 3.73 -5.14
C MET A 2 -10.05 2.93 -3.88
N THR A 3 -10.44 1.65 -3.89
CA THR A 3 -10.26 0.77 -2.72
C THR A 3 -9.20 -0.29 -2.95
N THR A 4 -8.76 -0.48 -4.20
CA THR A 4 -7.69 -1.42 -4.55
C THR A 4 -6.84 -0.82 -5.65
N VAL A 5 -5.59 -1.29 -5.75
CA VAL A 5 -4.68 -0.94 -6.84
C VAL A 5 -4.04 -2.21 -7.37
N LYS A 6 -3.61 -2.17 -8.63
CA LYS A 6 -2.93 -3.29 -9.26
C LYS A 6 -1.43 -3.04 -9.23
N THR A 7 -0.69 -4.02 -8.75
CA THR A 7 0.77 -3.92 -8.62
C THR A 7 1.42 -5.19 -9.14
N VAL A 8 2.76 -5.20 -9.16
CA VAL A 8 3.52 -6.40 -9.51
C VAL A 8 3.26 -7.54 -8.52
N ASP A 9 2.78 -7.22 -7.33
CA ASP A 9 2.42 -8.20 -6.31
C ASP A 9 0.94 -8.60 -6.39
N GLY A 10 0.24 -8.16 -7.43
CA GLY A 10 -1.17 -8.44 -7.61
C GLY A 10 -2.04 -7.27 -7.18
N VAL A 11 -3.31 -7.55 -6.87
CA VAL A 11 -4.25 -6.53 -6.44
C VAL A 11 -4.11 -6.33 -4.93
N LEU A 12 -3.81 -5.10 -4.52
CA LEU A 12 -3.61 -4.76 -3.11
C LEU A 12 -4.70 -3.82 -2.61
N PRO A 13 -5.14 -3.95 -1.36
CA PRO A 13 -6.09 -3.01 -0.78
C PRO A 13 -5.42 -1.67 -0.51
N VAL A 14 -6.19 -0.59 -0.67
CA VAL A 14 -5.71 0.76 -0.35
C VAL A 14 -6.09 1.08 1.09
N LYS A 15 -5.10 1.52 1.86
CA LYS A 15 -5.27 1.88 3.27
C LYS A 15 -4.73 3.28 3.53
N PRO A 16 -5.23 3.96 4.56
CA PRO A 16 -4.66 5.25 4.95
C PRO A 16 -3.30 5.05 5.62
N MET A 17 -2.49 6.12 5.65
CA MET A 17 -1.17 6.08 6.29
C MET A 17 -1.26 5.64 7.76
N SER A 18 -2.34 5.99 8.45
CA SER A 18 -2.53 5.60 9.85
C SER A 18 -2.55 4.08 10.06
N TYR A 19 -2.85 3.33 9.00
CA TYR A 19 -2.91 1.88 9.08
C TYR A 19 -1.53 1.25 9.23
N VAL A 20 -0.48 1.93 8.75
CA VAL A 20 0.88 1.37 8.69
C VAL A 20 1.86 2.11 9.61
N LEU A 21 1.37 2.81 10.63
CA LEU A 21 2.22 3.60 11.52
C LEU A 21 2.98 2.76 12.55
N SER A 22 2.57 1.51 12.79
CA SER A 22 3.26 0.66 13.76
C SER A 22 4.58 0.14 13.21
N ASP A 23 5.45 -0.34 14.11
CA ASP A 23 6.77 -0.84 13.73
C ASP A 23 6.72 -2.15 12.95
N ASP A 24 5.55 -2.79 12.88
CA ASP A 24 5.38 -4.06 12.18
C ASP A 24 5.38 -3.90 10.66
N TRP A 25 5.27 -2.68 10.15
CA TRP A 25 5.17 -2.40 8.73
C TRP A 25 6.51 -1.93 8.17
N THR A 26 6.86 -2.43 6.98
CA THR A 26 8.08 -2.05 6.28
C THR A 26 7.72 -1.50 4.92
N TYR A 27 8.27 -0.34 4.57
CA TYR A 27 8.12 0.22 3.23
C TYR A 27 8.84 -0.67 2.23
N MET A 28 8.16 -1.01 1.14
CA MET A 28 8.71 -1.89 0.11
C MET A 28 9.10 -1.12 -1.16
N TYR A 29 8.13 -0.42 -1.76
CA TYR A 29 8.36 0.35 -2.97
C TYR A 29 7.20 1.30 -3.23
N SER A 30 7.40 2.23 -4.17
CA SER A 30 6.35 3.14 -4.62
C SER A 30 5.99 2.80 -6.05
N ASP A 31 4.73 3.03 -6.41
CA ASP A 31 4.24 2.79 -7.76
C ASP A 31 3.05 3.70 -8.01
N ASP A 32 2.47 3.61 -9.21
CA ASP A 32 1.25 4.33 -9.53
C ASP A 32 0.32 3.43 -10.35
N TRP A 33 -0.97 3.71 -10.27
CA TRP A 33 -1.98 2.99 -11.01
C TRP A 33 -3.15 3.92 -11.29
N LYS A 34 -3.51 4.05 -12.58
CA LYS A 34 -4.61 4.93 -13.03
C LYS A 34 -4.44 6.36 -12.52
N GLY A 35 -3.19 6.85 -12.53
CA GLY A 35 -2.89 8.21 -12.14
C GLY A 35 -2.82 8.46 -10.64
N VAL A 36 -2.90 7.40 -9.83
CA VAL A 36 -2.82 7.50 -8.37
C VAL A 36 -1.48 6.94 -7.91
N ASP A 37 -0.71 7.77 -7.21
CA ASP A 37 0.59 7.36 -6.64
C ASP A 37 0.37 6.74 -5.27
N PHE A 38 1.09 5.68 -4.99
CA PHE A 38 0.97 5.00 -3.70
C PHE A 38 2.30 4.38 -3.28
N ASN A 39 2.41 4.10 -1.99
CA ASN A 39 3.54 3.39 -1.40
C ASN A 39 3.06 2.02 -0.95
N VAL A 40 3.87 0.99 -1.17
CA VAL A 40 3.53 -0.37 -0.77
C VAL A 40 4.26 -0.72 0.51
N TYR A 41 3.51 -1.21 1.48
CA TYR A 41 4.03 -1.65 2.77
C TYR A 41 3.69 -3.10 3.01
N ALA A 42 4.60 -3.81 3.66
CA ALA A 42 4.39 -5.20 4.06
C ALA A 42 4.47 -5.31 5.58
N CYS A 43 3.58 -6.10 6.15
CA CYS A 43 3.55 -6.36 7.58
C CYS A 43 4.27 -7.66 7.89
N MET A 44 4.75 -7.78 9.13
CA MET A 44 5.44 -9.00 9.59
C MET A 44 4.58 -10.25 9.46
N ASN A 45 3.25 -10.10 9.53
CA ASN A 45 2.33 -11.23 9.36
C ASN A 45 2.10 -11.64 7.91
N GLY A 46 2.75 -10.96 6.95
CA GLY A 46 2.60 -11.24 5.53
C GLY A 46 1.57 -10.39 4.81
N GLU A 47 0.87 -9.52 5.52
CA GLU A 47 -0.09 -8.61 4.90
C GLU A 47 0.65 -7.55 4.07
N VAL A 48 0.10 -7.24 2.89
CA VAL A 48 0.67 -6.22 1.99
C VAL A 48 -0.44 -5.26 1.61
N VAL A 49 -0.18 -3.97 1.74
CA VAL A 49 -1.17 -2.93 1.45
C VAL A 49 -0.54 -1.79 0.67
N ALA A 50 -1.39 -1.02 -0.02
CA ALA A 50 -0.99 0.20 -0.71
C ALA A 50 -1.50 1.40 0.09
N VAL A 51 -0.62 2.37 0.31
CA VAL A 51 -0.96 3.61 1.02
C VAL A 51 -0.88 4.76 0.03
N VAL A 52 -1.99 5.44 -0.15
CA VAL A 52 -2.06 6.59 -1.07
C VAL A 52 -1.63 7.84 -0.32
N GLU A 53 -0.71 8.58 -0.92
CA GLU A 53 -0.32 9.89 -0.39
C GLU A 53 -1.33 10.94 -0.83
N VAL A 54 -1.79 11.69 0.12
CA VAL A 54 -2.76 12.75 -0.14
C VAL A 54 -2.12 14.09 0.14
#